data_04df8af89899947ba945625b2d841c1f
#
_entry.id   04df8af89899947ba945625b2d841c1f
#
_cell.length_a   1.000
_cell.length_b   1.000
_cell.length_c   1.000
_cell.angle_alpha   90.00
_cell.angle_beta   90.00
_cell.angle_gamma   90.00
#
_symmetry.space_group_name_H-M   'P 1'
#
loop_
_entity.id
_entity.type
_entity.pdbx_description
1 polymer ?
#
loop_
_entity_poly.entity_id
_entity_poly.type
_entity_poly.pdbx_seq_one_letter_code
_entity_poly.pdbx_strand_id
1 'polypeptide(L)'
;MVKHHLHLGTSLLNTSISYPPTLLIMDAFVQLMTDWGYIGMLLTAFLAGSLIPFSSELVLTGLLSLGLSPIGILISATIGNTLGGMTCYWLGSLGKMEWIERYFHIKEKHVLKAQIFLQGKGAWMAFFAFLPFIGGPIAVALGLMRSNLPITITAMFLGKLLRYIILIGVLLAVF
;
A
#
# COMPACT_ATOMS: atom_id res chain seq x y z
N MET A 1 -11.24 18.59 68.13
CA MET A 1 -11.84 19.54 67.15
C MET A 1 -11.01 19.42 65.89
N VAL A 2 -11.62 19.36 64.69
CA VAL A 2 -11.00 19.13 63.36
C VAL A 2 -10.76 17.67 62.98
N LYS A 3 -11.81 16.98 62.57
CA LYS A 3 -11.82 15.81 61.66
C LYS A 3 -13.11 15.87 60.85
N HIS A 4 -13.19 16.75 59.86
CA HIS A 4 -14.36 16.81 58.99
C HIS A 4 -14.07 17.44 57.61
N HIS A 5 -12.92 17.15 56.96
CA HIS A 5 -12.70 17.62 55.61
C HIS A 5 -11.90 16.68 54.71
N LEU A 6 -12.25 15.40 54.65
CA LEU A 6 -11.54 14.46 53.73
C LEU A 6 -12.47 13.41 53.12
N HIS A 7 -13.73 13.75 52.87
CA HIS A 7 -14.65 12.80 52.25
C HIS A 7 -15.37 13.31 51.00
N LEU A 8 -14.94 14.42 50.40
CA LEU A 8 -15.55 14.98 49.19
C LEU A 8 -14.72 14.80 47.93
N GLY A 9 -13.52 14.17 48.01
CA GLY A 9 -12.60 14.04 46.87
C GLY A 9 -12.74 12.74 46.04
N THR A 10 -13.44 11.72 46.54
CA THR A 10 -13.48 10.41 45.87
C THR A 10 -14.80 10.11 45.15
N SER A 11 -15.78 10.99 45.26
CA SER A 11 -17.10 10.80 44.66
C SER A 11 -17.22 11.30 43.21
N LEU A 12 -16.24 12.05 42.70
CA LEU A 12 -16.29 12.64 41.36
C LEU A 12 -15.57 11.84 40.28
N LEU A 13 -14.90 10.76 40.64
CA LEU A 13 -14.13 9.92 39.67
C LEU A 13 -14.91 8.69 39.18
N ASN A 14 -16.15 8.50 39.61
CA ASN A 14 -16.96 7.36 39.18
C ASN A 14 -18.24 7.79 38.44
N THR A 15 -18.20 8.88 37.71
CA THR A 15 -19.14 9.06 36.60
C THR A 15 -18.62 8.18 35.46
N SER A 16 -19.00 6.90 35.49
CA SER A 16 -19.04 6.08 34.29
C SER A 16 -19.92 6.85 33.30
N ILE A 17 -19.26 7.56 32.37
CA ILE A 17 -19.93 8.16 31.23
C ILE A 17 -20.51 6.96 30.47
N SER A 18 -21.75 6.64 30.76
CA SER A 18 -22.51 5.63 30.03
C SER A 18 -22.77 6.23 28.65
N TYR A 19 -21.88 5.97 27.72
CA TYR A 19 -22.13 6.31 26.32
C TYR A 19 -23.42 5.62 25.89
N PRO A 20 -24.33 6.34 25.22
CA PRO A 20 -25.52 5.70 24.70
C PRO A 20 -25.11 4.57 23.73
N PRO A 21 -25.82 3.44 23.75
CA PRO A 21 -25.46 2.25 22.97
C PRO A 21 -25.31 2.55 21.47
N THR A 22 -25.95 3.59 20.98
CA THR A 22 -25.81 4.08 19.61
C THR A 22 -24.40 4.60 19.30
N LEU A 23 -23.73 5.26 20.25
CA LEU A 23 -22.35 5.73 20.05
C LEU A 23 -21.37 4.54 20.09
N LEU A 24 -21.57 3.57 20.97
CA LEU A 24 -20.74 2.35 21.00
C LEU A 24 -20.86 1.55 19.70
N ILE A 25 -22.05 1.47 19.12
CA ILE A 25 -22.25 0.79 17.83
C ILE A 25 -21.59 1.59 16.71
N MET A 26 -21.68 2.92 16.71
CA MET A 26 -21.00 3.76 15.73
C MET A 26 -19.47 3.63 15.85
N ASP A 27 -18.92 3.66 17.05
CA ASP A 27 -17.48 3.51 17.26
C ASP A 27 -17.00 2.12 16.82
N ALA A 28 -17.73 1.06 17.14
CA ALA A 28 -17.42 -0.28 16.67
C ALA A 28 -17.51 -0.40 15.13
N PHE A 29 -18.49 0.24 14.52
CA PHE A 29 -18.62 0.28 13.06
C PHE A 29 -17.48 1.07 12.41
N VAL A 30 -17.12 2.23 12.95
CA VAL A 30 -16.00 3.04 12.46
C VAL A 30 -14.67 2.27 12.62
N GLN A 31 -14.45 1.59 13.75
CA GLN A 31 -13.27 0.74 13.94
C GLN A 31 -13.23 -0.40 12.93
N LEU A 32 -14.34 -1.10 12.75
CA LEU A 32 -14.43 -2.17 11.75
C LEU A 32 -14.10 -1.64 10.34
N MET A 33 -14.66 -0.49 9.97
CA MET A 33 -14.37 0.17 8.68
C MET A 33 -12.91 0.59 8.58
N THR A 34 -12.30 1.04 9.68
CA THR A 34 -10.90 1.45 9.73
C THR A 34 -9.97 0.26 9.54
N ASP A 35 -10.22 -0.84 10.27
CA ASP A 35 -9.39 -2.05 10.20
C ASP A 35 -9.49 -2.71 8.81
N TRP A 36 -10.70 -2.84 8.29
CA TRP A 36 -10.91 -3.35 6.93
C TRP A 36 -10.41 -2.38 5.86
N GLY A 37 -10.42 -1.07 6.13
CA GLY A 37 -9.90 -0.06 5.23
C GLY A 37 -8.41 -0.24 4.93
N TYR A 38 -7.60 -0.53 5.94
CA TYR A 38 -6.16 -0.81 5.75
C TYR A 38 -5.92 -2.13 5.02
N ILE A 39 -6.69 -3.18 5.34
CA ILE A 39 -6.63 -4.46 4.63
C ILE A 39 -7.11 -4.28 3.19
N GLY A 40 -8.20 -3.56 2.98
CA GLY A 40 -8.70 -3.21 1.66
C GLY A 40 -7.66 -2.44 0.84
N MET A 41 -6.97 -1.46 1.45
CA MET A 41 -5.87 -0.73 0.82
C MET A 41 -4.70 -1.65 0.45
N LEU A 42 -4.31 -2.56 1.35
CA LEU A 42 -3.24 -3.53 1.09
C LEU A 42 -3.57 -4.43 -0.10
N LEU A 43 -4.78 -5.00 -0.13
CA LEU A 43 -5.23 -5.88 -1.23
C LEU A 43 -5.34 -5.12 -2.54
N THR A 44 -5.92 -3.93 -2.52
CA THR A 44 -6.03 -3.07 -3.70
C THR A 44 -4.66 -2.66 -4.24
N ALA A 45 -3.75 -2.27 -3.34
CA ALA A 45 -2.39 -1.92 -3.73
C ALA A 45 -1.60 -3.15 -4.22
N PHE A 46 -1.86 -4.34 -3.69
CA PHE A 46 -1.30 -5.58 -4.19
C PHE A 46 -1.75 -5.84 -5.64
N LEU A 47 -3.05 -5.72 -5.92
CA LEU A 47 -3.58 -5.86 -7.27
C LEU A 47 -2.99 -4.81 -8.22
N ALA A 48 -2.92 -3.54 -7.78
CA ALA A 48 -2.32 -2.46 -8.56
C ALA A 48 -0.82 -2.62 -8.77
N GLY A 49 -0.11 -3.23 -7.83
CA GLY A 49 1.32 -3.56 -7.93
C GLY A 49 1.60 -4.79 -8.79
N SER A 50 0.61 -5.63 -8.95
CA SER A 50 0.58 -6.78 -9.83
C SER A 50 0.38 -6.31 -11.28
N LEU A 51 0.08 -7.23 -12.19
CA LEU A 51 -0.12 -6.93 -13.61
C LEU A 51 -1.55 -6.45 -13.94
N ILE A 52 -2.40 -6.37 -12.93
CA ILE A 52 -3.80 -5.94 -13.09
C ILE A 52 -3.84 -4.41 -13.06
N PRO A 53 -4.40 -3.73 -14.08
CA PRO A 53 -4.52 -2.28 -14.09
C PRO A 53 -5.63 -1.84 -13.11
N PHE A 54 -5.29 -1.76 -11.84
CA PHE A 54 -6.19 -1.30 -10.79
C PHE A 54 -5.71 0.02 -10.20
N SER A 55 -6.63 0.97 -10.01
CA SER A 55 -6.29 2.28 -9.46
C SER A 55 -6.32 2.25 -7.93
N SER A 56 -5.17 2.02 -7.31
CA SER A 56 -5.02 2.15 -5.85
C SER A 56 -5.18 3.61 -5.37
N GLU A 57 -5.06 4.56 -6.28
CA GLU A 57 -5.14 6.01 -5.99
C GLU A 57 -6.56 6.41 -5.60
N LEU A 58 -7.59 5.85 -6.25
CA LEU A 58 -9.00 6.10 -5.91
C LEU A 58 -9.34 5.57 -4.51
N VAL A 59 -8.89 4.37 -4.18
CA VAL A 59 -9.12 3.78 -2.85
C VAL A 59 -8.37 4.57 -1.78
N LEU A 60 -7.13 4.96 -2.04
CA LEU A 60 -6.33 5.79 -1.15
C LEU A 60 -7.03 7.12 -0.86
N THR A 61 -7.50 7.82 -1.90
CA THR A 61 -8.23 9.08 -1.74
C THR A 61 -9.52 8.90 -0.94
N GLY A 62 -10.27 7.84 -1.23
CA GLY A 62 -11.49 7.51 -0.47
C GLY A 62 -11.22 7.26 1.00
N LEU A 63 -10.18 6.49 1.34
CA LEU A 63 -9.83 6.20 2.73
C LEU A 63 -9.32 7.44 3.49
N LEU A 64 -8.58 8.33 2.82
CA LEU A 64 -8.19 9.62 3.40
C LEU A 64 -9.42 10.49 3.68
N SER A 65 -10.38 10.54 2.76
CA SER A 65 -11.63 11.30 2.93
C SER A 65 -12.50 10.75 4.06
N LEU A 66 -12.39 9.46 4.36
CA LEU A 66 -13.03 8.81 5.51
C LEU A 66 -12.29 9.07 6.84
N GLY A 67 -11.19 9.81 6.82
CA GLY A 67 -10.44 10.18 8.01
C GLY A 67 -9.47 9.12 8.53
N LEU A 68 -9.15 8.08 7.73
CA LEU A 68 -8.14 7.10 8.12
C LEU A 68 -6.75 7.73 8.18
N SER A 69 -5.91 7.22 9.09
CA SER A 69 -4.55 7.73 9.27
C SER A 69 -3.73 7.64 7.98
N PRO A 70 -3.14 8.76 7.50
CA PRO A 70 -2.28 8.78 6.32
C PRO A 70 -1.10 7.82 6.42
N ILE A 71 -0.54 7.65 7.63
CA ILE A 71 0.59 6.73 7.88
C ILE A 71 0.15 5.28 7.71
N GLY A 72 -1.01 4.90 8.25
CA GLY A 72 -1.55 3.54 8.09
C GLY A 72 -1.82 3.20 6.62
N ILE A 73 -2.40 4.14 5.87
CA ILE A 73 -2.65 4.02 4.43
C ILE A 73 -1.32 3.88 3.67
N LEU A 74 -0.32 4.72 3.99
CA LEU A 74 1.01 4.69 3.38
C LEU A 74 1.67 3.31 3.54
N ILE A 75 1.67 2.78 4.76
CA ILE A 75 2.27 1.46 5.08
C ILE A 75 1.54 0.35 4.31
N SER A 76 0.22 0.29 4.42
CA SER A 76 -0.60 -0.74 3.76
C SER A 76 -0.44 -0.69 2.24
N ALA A 77 -0.49 0.51 1.64
CA ALA A 77 -0.31 0.72 0.21
C ALA A 77 1.09 0.30 -0.27
N THR A 78 2.13 0.72 0.44
CA THR A 78 3.53 0.41 0.06
C THR A 78 3.80 -1.08 0.13
N ILE A 79 3.40 -1.74 1.21
CA ILE A 79 3.58 -3.19 1.39
C ILE A 79 2.80 -3.95 0.32
N GLY A 80 1.50 -3.67 0.18
CA GLY A 80 0.65 -4.36 -0.81
C GLY A 80 1.21 -4.24 -2.22
N ASN A 81 1.51 -3.02 -2.65
CA ASN A 81 2.04 -2.75 -3.99
C ASN A 81 3.43 -3.36 -4.23
N THR A 82 4.27 -3.45 -3.21
CA THR A 82 5.58 -4.12 -3.30
C THR A 82 5.40 -5.63 -3.46
N LEU A 83 4.53 -6.25 -2.68
CA LEU A 83 4.20 -7.67 -2.81
C LEU A 83 3.64 -7.99 -4.21
N GLY A 84 2.78 -7.13 -4.76
CA GLY A 84 2.31 -7.25 -6.13
C GLY A 84 3.45 -7.21 -7.15
N GLY A 85 4.40 -6.29 -7.00
CA GLY A 85 5.59 -6.22 -7.84
C GLY A 85 6.52 -7.44 -7.71
N MET A 86 6.63 -8.01 -6.50
CA MET A 86 7.37 -9.26 -6.29
C MET A 86 6.72 -10.45 -7.02
N THR A 87 5.39 -10.51 -7.07
CA THR A 87 4.67 -11.51 -7.84
C THR A 87 5.02 -11.40 -9.33
N CYS A 88 5.07 -10.16 -9.87
CA CYS A 88 5.50 -9.91 -11.25
C CYS A 88 6.94 -10.35 -11.50
N TYR A 89 7.85 -10.04 -10.59
CA TYR A 89 9.25 -10.49 -10.66
C TYR A 89 9.32 -12.02 -10.66
N TRP A 90 8.62 -12.67 -9.75
CA TRP A 90 8.60 -14.13 -9.65
C TRP A 90 8.07 -14.78 -10.92
N LEU A 91 6.97 -14.28 -11.48
CA LEU A 91 6.43 -14.74 -12.76
C LEU A 91 7.45 -14.57 -13.90
N GLY A 92 8.15 -13.43 -13.94
CA GLY A 92 9.25 -13.21 -14.88
C GLY A 92 10.37 -14.22 -14.72
N SER A 93 10.75 -14.55 -13.49
CA SER A 93 11.82 -15.51 -13.21
C SER A 93 11.52 -16.95 -13.67
N LEU A 94 10.26 -17.29 -13.82
CA LEU A 94 9.82 -18.56 -14.38
C LEU A 94 10.08 -18.67 -15.90
N GLY A 95 10.33 -17.54 -16.58
CA GLY A 95 10.67 -17.52 -18.01
C GLY A 95 9.51 -17.90 -18.96
N LYS A 96 8.30 -18.05 -18.45
CA LYS A 96 7.13 -18.45 -19.24
C LYS A 96 6.40 -17.22 -19.79
N MET A 97 6.97 -16.61 -20.82
CA MET A 97 6.41 -15.38 -21.41
C MET A 97 4.98 -15.57 -21.93
N GLU A 98 4.67 -16.74 -22.49
CA GLU A 98 3.32 -17.08 -22.98
C GLU A 98 2.23 -16.95 -21.89
N TRP A 99 2.57 -17.31 -20.63
CA TRP A 99 1.67 -17.20 -19.51
C TRP A 99 1.46 -15.72 -19.12
N ILE A 100 2.52 -14.92 -19.15
CA ILE A 100 2.49 -13.50 -18.84
C ILE A 100 1.61 -12.77 -19.85
N GLU A 101 1.76 -13.07 -21.13
CA GLU A 101 0.96 -12.47 -22.19
C GLU A 101 -0.51 -12.92 -22.12
N ARG A 102 -0.76 -14.22 -21.89
CA ARG A 102 -2.10 -14.80 -21.86
C ARG A 102 -2.95 -14.35 -20.67
N TYR A 103 -2.38 -14.31 -19.48
CA TYR A 103 -3.12 -14.01 -18.25
C TYR A 103 -3.09 -12.55 -17.84
N PHE A 104 -2.03 -11.84 -18.18
CA PHE A 104 -1.83 -10.47 -17.70
C PHE A 104 -1.85 -9.42 -18.82
N HIS A 105 -2.07 -9.81 -20.05
CA HIS A 105 -2.18 -8.93 -21.22
C HIS A 105 -0.96 -8.00 -21.41
N ILE A 106 0.19 -8.35 -20.85
CA ILE A 106 1.44 -7.63 -21.10
C ILE A 106 2.06 -8.19 -22.37
N LYS A 107 2.05 -7.38 -23.40
CA LYS A 107 2.66 -7.75 -24.68
C LYS A 107 4.17 -7.90 -24.50
N GLU A 108 4.73 -8.98 -25.08
CA GLU A 108 6.17 -9.26 -25.09
C GLU A 108 7.02 -8.04 -25.46
N LYS A 109 6.56 -7.21 -26.40
CA LYS A 109 7.24 -5.97 -26.80
C LYS A 109 7.49 -4.97 -25.66
N HIS A 110 6.61 -4.94 -24.64
CA HIS A 110 6.80 -4.05 -23.50
C HIS A 110 7.85 -4.58 -22.55
N VAL A 111 7.90 -5.89 -22.37
CA VAL A 111 8.93 -6.57 -21.56
C VAL A 111 10.29 -6.45 -22.24
N LEU A 112 10.37 -6.68 -23.56
CA LEU A 112 11.62 -6.50 -24.32
C LEU A 112 12.15 -5.06 -24.25
N LYS A 113 11.27 -4.06 -24.38
CA LYS A 113 11.67 -2.66 -24.19
C LYS A 113 12.21 -2.40 -22.79
N ALA A 114 11.55 -2.96 -21.77
CA ALA A 114 12.03 -2.86 -20.39
C ALA A 114 13.39 -3.55 -20.22
N GLN A 115 13.60 -4.75 -20.80
CA GLN A 115 14.89 -5.43 -20.76
C GLN A 115 16.01 -4.61 -21.39
N ILE A 116 15.77 -4.02 -22.57
CA ILE A 116 16.74 -3.15 -23.23
C ILE A 116 17.09 -1.95 -22.35
N PHE A 117 16.07 -1.33 -21.75
CA PHE A 117 16.25 -0.20 -20.84
C PHE A 117 17.06 -0.57 -19.60
N LEU A 118 16.89 -1.81 -19.11
CA LEU A 118 17.53 -2.33 -17.90
C LEU A 118 18.95 -2.86 -18.15
N GLN A 119 19.32 -3.13 -19.41
CA GLN A 119 20.64 -3.66 -19.75
C GLN A 119 21.75 -2.76 -19.21
N GLY A 120 22.68 -3.37 -18.45
CA GLY A 120 23.83 -2.68 -17.85
C GLY A 120 23.53 -1.81 -16.61
N LYS A 121 22.25 -1.65 -16.22
CA LYS A 121 21.86 -0.75 -15.12
C LYS A 121 21.59 -1.46 -13.79
N GLY A 122 21.49 -2.78 -13.81
CA GLY A 122 21.34 -3.61 -12.62
C GLY A 122 20.00 -3.53 -11.90
N ALA A 123 19.91 -4.22 -10.76
CA ALA A 123 18.68 -4.37 -9.97
C ALA A 123 18.14 -3.06 -9.39
N TRP A 124 18.96 -2.01 -9.27
CA TRP A 124 18.54 -0.68 -8.78
C TRP A 124 17.50 -0.01 -9.68
N MET A 125 17.45 -0.39 -10.95
CA MET A 125 16.43 0.09 -11.87
C MET A 125 15.01 -0.34 -11.49
N ALA A 126 14.87 -1.31 -10.57
CA ALA A 126 13.60 -1.63 -9.94
C ALA A 126 12.94 -0.44 -9.23
N PHE A 127 13.73 0.58 -8.87
CA PHE A 127 13.19 1.85 -8.36
C PHE A 127 12.16 2.46 -9.31
N PHE A 128 12.38 2.40 -10.62
CA PHE A 128 11.44 2.92 -11.63
C PHE A 128 10.17 2.08 -11.79
N ALA A 129 10.06 0.93 -11.09
CA ALA A 129 8.82 0.17 -11.05
C ALA A 129 7.68 0.90 -10.30
N PHE A 130 7.92 2.08 -9.74
CA PHE A 130 6.87 2.95 -9.19
C PHE A 130 6.03 3.63 -10.28
N LEU A 131 6.52 3.73 -11.51
CA LEU A 131 5.82 4.37 -12.60
C LEU A 131 4.54 3.60 -12.96
N PRO A 132 3.39 4.28 -13.12
CA PRO A 132 2.16 3.64 -13.53
C PRO A 132 2.33 3.01 -14.93
N PHE A 133 1.66 1.89 -15.17
CA PHE A 133 1.68 1.12 -16.42
C PHE A 133 3.02 0.48 -16.81
N ILE A 134 4.16 1.02 -16.38
CA ILE A 134 5.50 0.51 -16.74
C ILE A 134 6.07 -0.38 -15.62
N GLY A 135 5.59 -0.20 -14.39
CA GLY A 135 6.12 -0.92 -13.21
C GLY A 135 6.03 -2.44 -13.32
N GLY A 136 4.90 -2.97 -13.79
CA GLY A 136 4.71 -4.40 -14.03
C GLY A 136 5.71 -4.97 -15.06
N PRO A 137 5.78 -4.43 -16.28
CA PRO A 137 6.78 -4.83 -17.28
C PRO A 137 8.22 -4.76 -16.78
N ILE A 138 8.60 -3.73 -16.01
CA ILE A 138 9.94 -3.62 -15.42
C ILE A 138 10.18 -4.77 -14.43
N ALA A 139 9.22 -5.05 -13.55
CA ALA A 139 9.34 -6.13 -12.56
C ALA A 139 9.48 -7.51 -13.24
N VAL A 140 8.69 -7.78 -14.27
CA VAL A 140 8.79 -9.00 -15.09
C VAL A 140 10.14 -9.10 -15.79
N ALA A 141 10.60 -8.00 -16.42
CA ALA A 141 11.89 -7.97 -17.11
C ALA A 141 13.05 -8.23 -16.14
N LEU A 142 13.04 -7.64 -14.94
CA LEU A 142 14.03 -7.91 -13.91
C LEU A 142 13.99 -9.36 -13.44
N GLY A 143 12.79 -9.97 -13.37
CA GLY A 143 12.63 -11.39 -13.10
C GLY A 143 13.23 -12.27 -14.19
N LEU A 144 12.93 -12.00 -15.47
CA LEU A 144 13.51 -12.70 -16.62
C LEU A 144 15.04 -12.60 -16.64
N MET A 145 15.58 -11.45 -16.28
CA MET A 145 17.03 -11.21 -16.19
C MET A 145 17.64 -11.84 -14.94
N ARG A 146 16.84 -12.45 -14.06
CA ARG A 146 17.27 -13.01 -12.76
C ARG A 146 18.12 -12.02 -11.96
N SER A 147 17.70 -10.75 -11.93
CA SER A 147 18.40 -9.71 -11.18
C SER A 147 18.45 -10.04 -9.69
N ASN A 148 19.40 -9.44 -8.96
CA ASN A 148 19.55 -9.68 -7.52
C ASN A 148 18.26 -9.35 -6.77
N LEU A 149 17.61 -10.37 -6.20
CA LEU A 149 16.28 -10.26 -5.59
C LEU A 149 16.23 -9.27 -4.40
N PRO A 150 17.14 -9.32 -3.41
CA PRO A 150 17.15 -8.36 -2.31
C PRO A 150 17.23 -6.90 -2.76
N ILE A 151 18.13 -6.61 -3.69
CA ILE A 151 18.31 -5.25 -4.23
C ILE A 151 17.05 -4.83 -5.01
N THR A 152 16.49 -5.72 -5.80
CA THR A 152 15.25 -5.47 -6.58
C THR A 152 14.10 -5.14 -5.64
N ILE A 153 13.89 -5.92 -4.57
CA ILE A 153 12.80 -5.69 -3.60
C ILE A 153 13.00 -4.33 -2.90
N THR A 154 14.21 -4.06 -2.42
CA THR A 154 14.52 -2.80 -1.72
C THR A 154 14.30 -1.59 -2.64
N ALA A 155 14.78 -1.66 -3.87
CA ALA A 155 14.61 -0.59 -4.84
C ALA A 155 13.13 -0.37 -5.21
N MET A 156 12.37 -1.45 -5.43
CA MET A 156 10.92 -1.37 -5.64
C MET A 156 10.20 -0.75 -4.44
N PHE A 157 10.52 -1.20 -3.23
CA PHE A 157 9.91 -0.69 -2.01
C PHE A 157 10.14 0.81 -1.87
N LEU A 158 11.39 1.27 -2.03
CA LEU A 158 11.74 2.69 -1.95
C LEU A 158 11.01 3.52 -3.02
N GLY A 159 10.95 3.04 -4.26
CA GLY A 159 10.25 3.72 -5.33
C GLY A 159 8.74 3.87 -5.04
N LYS A 160 8.11 2.79 -4.59
CA LYS A 160 6.67 2.79 -4.26
C LYS A 160 6.36 3.62 -3.03
N LEU A 161 7.21 3.55 -2.00
CA LEU A 161 7.11 4.40 -0.82
C LEU A 161 7.14 5.88 -1.20
N LEU A 162 8.13 6.29 -1.99
CA LEU A 162 8.25 7.66 -2.48
C LEU A 162 7.01 8.11 -3.25
N ARG A 163 6.48 7.26 -4.13
CA ARG A 163 5.25 7.54 -4.88
C ARG A 163 4.08 7.84 -3.94
N TYR A 164 3.83 6.97 -2.95
CA TYR A 164 2.71 7.15 -2.04
C TYR A 164 2.91 8.34 -1.09
N ILE A 165 4.14 8.65 -0.69
CA ILE A 165 4.45 9.87 0.09
C ILE A 165 4.07 11.12 -0.73
N ILE A 166 4.49 11.18 -1.98
CA ILE A 166 4.16 12.32 -2.86
C ILE A 166 2.65 12.43 -3.05
N LEU A 167 1.98 11.31 -3.29
CA LEU A 167 0.54 11.25 -3.53
C LEU A 167 -0.27 11.71 -2.32
N ILE A 168 0.05 11.18 -1.14
CA ILE A 168 -0.60 11.59 0.11
C ILE A 168 -0.28 13.05 0.42
N GLY A 169 0.98 13.49 0.24
CA GLY A 169 1.37 14.88 0.45
C GLY A 169 0.60 15.86 -0.44
N VAL A 170 0.43 15.54 -1.72
CA VAL A 170 -0.37 16.35 -2.64
C VAL A 170 -1.84 16.38 -2.22
N LEU A 171 -2.42 15.23 -1.87
CA LEU A 171 -3.82 15.17 -1.44
C LEU A 171 -4.05 16.00 -0.16
N LEU A 172 -3.17 15.87 0.84
CA LEU A 172 -3.27 16.65 2.09
C LEU A 172 -3.01 18.16 1.89
N ALA A 173 -2.37 18.56 0.80
CA ALA A 173 -2.18 19.97 0.47
C ALA A 173 -3.38 20.56 -0.28
N VAL A 174 -4.20 19.72 -0.92
CA VAL A 174 -5.38 20.13 -1.70
C VAL A 174 -6.66 20.12 -0.85
N PHE A 175 -6.75 19.23 0.15
CA PHE A 175 -7.87 19.14 1.09
C PHE A 175 -7.57 19.86 2.41
#